data_f2e2e082f511711a6f0e2933b9bf738e
#
_entry.id   f2e2e082f511711a6f0e2933b9bf738e
#
_cell.length_a   1.000
_cell.length_b   1.000
_cell.length_c   1.000
_cell.angle_alpha   90.00
_cell.angle_beta   90.00
_cell.angle_gamma   90.00
#
_symmetry.space_group_name_H-M   'P 1'
#
loop_
_entity.id
_entity.type
_entity.pdbx_description
1 polymer ?
#
loop_
_entity_poly.entity_id
_entity_poly.type
_entity_poly.pdbx_seq_one_letter_code
_entity_poly.pdbx_strand_id
1 'polypeptide(L)'
;REAIAEEMRRDHRIVLIGEDVAEAGTTFKVLKGLVEEFGTGRIIDTPISEPGFTGIGVGAAMTGMRPIVDIMFGDFLMLIMDQIGNQAAKIHYMSGGKWNVPLVIRATMGATRRSAAQHSQSLHAWPSHIPGLKVVVPSTPYDAKGLFKAAVRDDNPVVIFEHKISYRKVKG
;
A
#
# COMPACT_ATOMS: atom_id res chain seq x y z
N ARG A 1 -6.09 8.87 -4.81
CA ARG A 1 -6.99 9.26 -3.72
C ARG A 1 -8.44 8.83 -4.00
N GLU A 2 -8.98 9.11 -5.19
CA GLU A 2 -10.36 8.74 -5.55
C GLU A 2 -10.63 7.24 -5.40
N ALA A 3 -9.73 6.39 -5.89
CA ALA A 3 -9.87 4.94 -5.75
C ALA A 3 -9.98 4.52 -4.29
N ILE A 4 -9.13 5.08 -3.42
CA ILE A 4 -9.15 4.78 -1.98
C ILE A 4 -10.48 5.21 -1.38
N ALA A 5 -10.92 6.46 -1.63
CA ALA A 5 -12.18 6.97 -1.10
C ALA A 5 -13.39 6.14 -1.56
N GLU A 6 -13.46 5.81 -2.85
CA GLU A 6 -14.54 4.99 -3.41
C GLU A 6 -14.59 3.59 -2.76
N GLU A 7 -13.43 2.93 -2.59
CA GLU A 7 -13.39 1.62 -1.96
C GLU A 7 -13.70 1.68 -0.45
N MET A 8 -13.22 2.71 0.26
CA MET A 8 -13.54 2.90 1.68
C MET A 8 -15.02 3.19 1.93
N ARG A 9 -15.71 3.89 1.01
CA ARG A 9 -17.17 4.06 1.07
C ARG A 9 -17.90 2.74 0.82
N ARG A 10 -17.37 1.91 -0.08
CA ARG A 10 -17.95 0.61 -0.44
C ARG A 10 -17.84 -0.42 0.66
N ASP A 11 -16.70 -0.45 1.39
CA ASP A 11 -16.39 -1.50 2.36
C ASP A 11 -15.79 -0.91 3.64
N HIS A 12 -16.53 -1.06 4.75
CA HIS A 12 -16.12 -0.54 6.05
C HIS A 12 -14.90 -1.24 6.67
N ARG A 13 -14.52 -2.42 6.15
CA ARG A 13 -13.34 -3.17 6.59
C ARG A 13 -12.03 -2.58 6.08
N ILE A 14 -12.08 -1.66 5.12
CA ILE A 14 -10.90 -1.03 4.57
C ILE A 14 -10.40 0.03 5.54
N VAL A 15 -9.14 -0.09 5.94
CA VAL A 15 -8.40 0.87 6.75
C VAL A 15 -7.10 1.25 6.04
N LEU A 16 -6.64 2.47 6.25
CA LEU A 16 -5.37 2.96 5.70
C LEU A 16 -4.43 3.23 6.86
N ILE A 17 -3.23 2.66 6.82
CA ILE A 17 -2.24 2.68 7.90
C ILE A 17 -0.91 3.14 7.32
N GLY A 18 -0.22 4.04 8.00
CA GLY A 18 1.12 4.48 7.61
C GLY A 18 1.54 5.76 8.30
N GLU A 19 2.70 6.27 7.93
CA GLU A 19 3.25 7.50 8.46
C GLU A 19 2.65 8.71 7.74
N ASP A 20 2.24 9.73 8.50
CA ASP A 20 1.71 10.99 7.99
C ASP A 20 0.52 10.82 7.01
N VAL A 21 -0.24 9.75 7.11
CA VAL A 21 -1.35 9.44 6.19
C VAL A 21 -2.61 10.23 6.49
N ALA A 22 -2.80 10.66 7.74
CA ALA A 22 -3.99 11.40 8.19
C ALA A 22 -3.91 12.88 7.79
N GLU A 23 -3.66 13.79 8.74
CA GLU A 23 -3.70 15.24 8.48
C GLU A 23 -2.69 15.70 7.43
N ALA A 24 -1.49 15.16 7.44
CA ALA A 24 -0.47 15.49 6.46
C ALA A 24 -0.81 14.98 5.05
N GLY A 25 -1.53 13.87 4.92
CA GLY A 25 -1.92 13.27 3.64
C GLY A 25 -0.72 12.78 2.83
N THR A 26 0.30 12.30 3.52
CA THR A 26 1.64 11.92 3.08
C THR A 26 2.52 13.09 2.62
N THR A 27 3.80 12.85 2.44
CA THR A 27 4.76 13.82 1.84
C THR A 27 4.31 14.32 0.45
N PHE A 28 3.56 13.51 -0.29
CA PHE A 28 3.07 13.85 -1.63
C PHE A 28 1.70 14.49 -1.62
N LYS A 29 1.03 14.59 -0.47
CA LYS A 29 -0.32 15.14 -0.30
C LYS A 29 -1.41 14.38 -1.07
N VAL A 30 -1.13 13.12 -1.43
CA VAL A 30 -2.04 12.27 -2.22
C VAL A 30 -3.25 11.84 -1.41
N LEU A 31 -3.11 11.70 -0.08
CA LEU A 31 -4.16 11.22 0.81
C LEU A 31 -4.92 12.34 1.54
N LYS A 32 -4.54 13.60 1.30
CA LYS A 32 -5.16 14.76 1.97
C LYS A 32 -6.68 14.77 1.77
N GLY A 33 -7.41 14.98 2.84
CA GLY A 33 -8.88 15.04 2.85
C GLY A 33 -9.55 13.69 3.19
N LEU A 34 -8.80 12.59 3.29
CA LEU A 34 -9.38 11.29 3.63
C LEU A 34 -9.71 11.17 5.12
N VAL A 35 -8.90 11.75 6.00
CA VAL A 35 -9.16 11.67 7.44
C VAL A 35 -10.40 12.46 7.84
N GLU A 36 -10.69 13.55 7.16
CA GLU A 36 -11.89 14.37 7.38
C GLU A 36 -13.16 13.60 7.02
N GLU A 37 -13.09 12.70 6.02
CA GLU A 37 -14.24 11.91 5.59
C GLU A 37 -14.39 10.60 6.40
N PHE A 38 -13.29 9.91 6.68
CA PHE A 38 -13.34 8.54 7.24
C PHE A 38 -12.95 8.45 8.71
N GLY A 39 -12.41 9.52 9.28
CA GLY A 39 -11.98 9.59 10.68
C GLY A 39 -10.68 8.83 10.97
N THR A 40 -10.10 9.12 12.13
CA THR A 40 -8.83 8.53 12.60
C THR A 40 -8.93 7.04 12.93
N GLY A 41 -10.13 6.49 13.09
CA GLY A 41 -10.33 5.05 13.26
C GLY A 41 -10.13 4.23 11.98
N ARG A 42 -10.13 4.91 10.81
CA ARG A 42 -9.93 4.25 9.51
C ARG A 42 -8.73 4.80 8.72
N ILE A 43 -8.28 6.00 9.05
CA ILE A 43 -7.04 6.60 8.55
C ILE A 43 -6.10 6.73 9.74
N ILE A 44 -5.13 5.84 9.84
CA ILE A 44 -4.37 5.61 11.08
C ILE A 44 -2.92 6.04 10.86
N ASP A 45 -2.55 7.16 11.49
CA ASP A 45 -1.14 7.56 11.57
C ASP A 45 -0.37 6.65 12.53
N THR A 46 0.85 6.32 12.16
CA THR A 46 1.75 5.52 12.97
C THR A 46 3.06 6.24 13.24
N PRO A 47 3.78 5.89 14.31
CA PRO A 47 5.19 6.21 14.42
C PRO A 47 5.99 5.62 13.25
N ILE A 48 7.20 6.16 13.01
CA ILE A 48 8.14 5.62 12.01
C ILE A 48 8.58 4.22 12.47
N SER A 49 7.96 3.20 11.91
CA SER A 49 8.24 1.79 12.19
C SER A 49 7.60 0.92 11.11
N GLU A 50 8.13 0.96 9.89
CA GLU A 50 7.56 0.26 8.74
C GLU A 50 7.35 -1.25 8.99
N PRO A 51 8.31 -1.98 9.62
CA PRO A 51 8.05 -3.38 9.96
C PRO A 51 6.89 -3.56 10.94
N GLY A 52 6.76 -2.64 11.91
CA GLY A 52 5.72 -2.70 12.94
C GLY A 52 4.32 -2.52 12.36
N PHE A 53 4.08 -1.40 11.67
CA PHE A 53 2.74 -1.14 11.14
C PHE A 53 2.38 -2.03 9.94
N THR A 54 3.36 -2.51 9.17
CA THR A 54 3.11 -3.54 8.15
C THR A 54 2.69 -4.85 8.79
N GLY A 55 3.35 -5.26 9.89
CA GLY A 55 2.95 -6.44 10.66
C GLY A 55 1.53 -6.32 11.21
N ILE A 56 1.14 -5.14 11.71
CA ILE A 56 -0.25 -4.85 12.11
C ILE A 56 -1.19 -5.02 10.91
N GLY A 57 -0.82 -4.51 9.74
CA GLY A 57 -1.60 -4.69 8.51
C GLY A 57 -1.80 -6.16 8.15
N VAL A 58 -0.75 -6.98 8.21
CA VAL A 58 -0.85 -8.44 7.97
C VAL A 58 -1.81 -9.08 8.96
N GLY A 59 -1.66 -8.82 10.26
CA GLY A 59 -2.54 -9.36 11.29
C GLY A 59 -3.99 -8.92 11.13
N ALA A 60 -4.24 -7.65 10.81
CA ALA A 60 -5.57 -7.12 10.55
C ALA A 60 -6.22 -7.82 9.33
N ALA A 61 -5.45 -8.04 8.25
CA ALA A 61 -5.94 -8.77 7.09
C ALA A 61 -6.36 -10.21 7.44
N MET A 62 -5.57 -10.92 8.23
CA MET A 62 -5.90 -12.27 8.69
C MET A 62 -7.16 -12.33 9.55
N THR A 63 -7.53 -11.24 10.21
CA THR A 63 -8.74 -11.14 11.05
C THR A 63 -9.96 -10.58 10.33
N GLY A 64 -9.89 -10.41 9.01
CA GLY A 64 -11.04 -10.05 8.18
C GLY A 64 -11.10 -8.58 7.76
N MET A 65 -10.15 -7.74 8.16
CA MET A 65 -9.99 -6.39 7.63
C MET A 65 -9.37 -6.40 6.23
N ARG A 66 -9.42 -5.27 5.53
CA ARG A 66 -8.77 -5.08 4.23
C ARG A 66 -7.85 -3.85 4.30
N PRO A 67 -6.68 -4.00 4.92
CA PRO A 67 -5.78 -2.87 5.12
C PRO A 67 -5.07 -2.44 3.85
N ILE A 68 -4.91 -1.12 3.72
CA ILE A 68 -3.99 -0.47 2.80
C ILE A 68 -2.84 0.05 3.68
N VAL A 69 -1.64 -0.46 3.48
CA VAL A 69 -0.44 0.00 4.17
C VAL A 69 0.35 0.90 3.23
N ASP A 70 0.52 2.14 3.62
CA ASP A 70 1.28 3.14 2.86
C ASP A 70 2.76 3.14 3.27
N ILE A 71 3.60 2.66 2.37
CA ILE A 71 5.06 2.77 2.50
C ILE A 71 5.48 3.96 1.65
N MET A 72 5.58 5.10 2.25
CA MET A 72 5.77 6.41 1.61
C MET A 72 6.76 6.39 0.44
N PHE A 73 7.91 5.71 0.61
CA PHE A 73 8.92 5.48 -0.43
C PHE A 73 9.15 3.98 -0.61
N GLY A 74 9.13 3.52 -1.85
CA GLY A 74 9.41 2.11 -2.18
C GLY A 74 10.81 1.65 -1.78
N ASP A 75 11.71 2.58 -1.54
CA ASP A 75 13.04 2.34 -0.97
C ASP A 75 12.95 1.66 0.41
N PHE A 76 11.93 1.98 1.19
CA PHE A 76 11.68 1.40 2.51
C PHE A 76 10.98 0.03 2.47
N LEU A 77 10.68 -0.47 1.26
CA LEU A 77 10.22 -1.84 1.10
C LEU A 77 11.21 -2.85 1.72
N MET A 78 12.50 -2.52 1.72
CA MET A 78 13.54 -3.34 2.33
C MET A 78 13.28 -3.60 3.82
N LEU A 79 12.70 -2.65 4.54
CA LEU A 79 12.39 -2.76 5.96
C LEU A 79 11.25 -3.73 6.25
N ILE A 80 10.35 -3.95 5.28
CA ILE A 80 9.12 -4.74 5.45
C ILE A 80 9.15 -6.08 4.71
N MET A 81 10.30 -6.47 4.16
CA MET A 81 10.40 -7.67 3.32
C MET A 81 10.04 -8.96 4.08
N ASP A 82 10.32 -9.06 5.38
CA ASP A 82 9.86 -10.19 6.18
C ASP A 82 8.33 -10.25 6.27
N GLN A 83 7.70 -9.13 6.59
CA GLN A 83 6.25 -9.05 6.77
C GLN A 83 5.49 -9.39 5.48
N ILE A 84 5.98 -8.95 4.33
CA ILE A 84 5.31 -9.23 3.06
C ILE A 84 5.76 -10.55 2.44
N GLY A 85 7.07 -10.88 2.50
CA GLY A 85 7.66 -12.04 1.83
C GLY A 85 7.50 -13.35 2.59
N ASN A 86 7.72 -13.34 3.91
CA ASN A 86 7.63 -14.53 4.75
C ASN A 86 6.26 -14.69 5.39
N GLN A 87 5.57 -13.60 5.70
CA GLN A 87 4.27 -13.68 6.35
C GLN A 87 3.13 -13.58 5.31
N ALA A 88 2.86 -12.40 4.76
CA ALA A 88 1.69 -12.19 3.89
C ALA A 88 1.65 -13.16 2.70
N ALA A 89 2.78 -13.33 2.02
CA ALA A 89 2.88 -14.19 0.84
C ALA A 89 2.73 -15.69 1.12
N LYS A 90 2.98 -16.14 2.36
CA LYS A 90 3.07 -17.58 2.69
C LYS A 90 1.93 -18.10 3.56
N ILE A 91 1.27 -17.24 4.33
CA ILE A 91 0.26 -17.64 5.31
C ILE A 91 -0.87 -18.44 4.67
N HIS A 92 -1.36 -18.06 3.49
CA HIS A 92 -2.41 -18.81 2.79
C HIS A 92 -1.97 -20.26 2.53
N TYR A 93 -0.78 -20.45 1.99
CA TYR A 93 -0.22 -21.78 1.71
C TYR A 93 0.04 -22.56 3.01
N MET A 94 0.73 -21.95 3.98
CA MET A 94 1.08 -22.61 5.24
C MET A 94 -0.13 -23.02 6.07
N SER A 95 -1.23 -22.28 5.96
CA SER A 95 -2.48 -22.59 6.65
C SER A 95 -3.35 -23.63 5.93
N GLY A 96 -2.90 -24.15 4.79
CA GLY A 96 -3.71 -25.04 3.96
C GLY A 96 -4.95 -24.35 3.38
N GLY A 97 -4.83 -23.05 3.04
CA GLY A 97 -5.90 -22.23 2.45
C GLY A 97 -6.92 -21.68 3.46
N LYS A 98 -6.69 -21.83 4.76
CA LYS A 98 -7.63 -21.37 5.80
C LYS A 98 -7.66 -19.86 5.96
N TRP A 99 -6.52 -19.18 5.76
CA TRP A 99 -6.38 -17.75 5.94
C TRP A 99 -5.99 -17.07 4.64
N ASN A 100 -6.72 -16.02 4.32
CA ASN A 100 -6.35 -15.07 3.27
C ASN A 100 -5.66 -13.85 3.89
N VAL A 101 -4.90 -13.15 3.09
CA VAL A 101 -4.25 -11.89 3.49
C VAL A 101 -4.58 -10.81 2.46
N PRO A 102 -5.82 -10.27 2.49
CA PRO A 102 -6.26 -9.20 1.59
C PRO A 102 -5.59 -7.86 1.98
N LEU A 103 -4.32 -7.73 1.66
CA LEU A 103 -3.45 -6.61 2.03
C LEU A 103 -2.98 -5.88 0.78
N VAL A 104 -3.12 -4.56 0.75
CA VAL A 104 -2.47 -3.71 -0.25
C VAL A 104 -1.29 -2.99 0.38
N ILE A 105 -0.10 -3.18 -0.17
CA ILE A 105 1.07 -2.35 0.10
C ILE A 105 1.14 -1.29 -0.99
N ARG A 106 0.99 -0.04 -0.62
CA ARG A 106 1.14 1.10 -1.52
C ARG A 106 2.50 1.73 -1.33
N ALA A 107 3.29 1.84 -2.37
CA ALA A 107 4.62 2.42 -2.33
C ALA A 107 4.85 3.34 -3.53
N THR A 108 5.74 4.33 -3.38
CA THR A 108 6.15 5.17 -4.50
C THR A 108 7.48 4.71 -5.06
N MET A 109 7.74 4.95 -6.35
CA MET A 109 9.02 4.62 -6.97
C MET A 109 9.53 5.73 -7.89
N GLY A 110 10.80 5.62 -8.29
CA GLY A 110 11.43 6.46 -9.29
C GLY A 110 11.95 7.79 -8.78
N ALA A 111 12.84 8.39 -9.54
CA ALA A 111 13.44 9.70 -9.24
C ALA A 111 12.49 10.84 -9.63
N THR A 112 12.32 11.85 -8.76
CA THR A 112 11.55 13.06 -9.10
C THR A 112 12.16 14.35 -8.62
N ARG A 113 12.44 14.48 -7.32
CA ARG A 113 12.83 15.73 -6.67
C ARG A 113 14.31 15.78 -6.28
N ARG A 114 15.14 14.96 -6.88
CA ARG A 114 16.55 14.82 -6.49
C ARG A 114 16.69 14.46 -5.01
N SER A 115 15.84 13.54 -4.53
CA SER A 115 15.85 13.08 -3.12
C SER A 115 16.98 12.08 -2.82
N ALA A 116 18.01 12.04 -3.65
CA ALA A 116 19.18 11.19 -3.55
C ALA A 116 18.89 9.68 -3.59
N ALA A 117 19.87 8.87 -3.22
CA ALA A 117 19.89 7.43 -3.48
C ALA A 117 18.79 6.65 -2.75
N GLN A 118 18.51 6.99 -1.50
CA GLN A 118 17.59 6.26 -0.64
C GLN A 118 16.11 6.60 -0.84
N HIS A 119 15.77 7.49 -1.78
CA HIS A 119 14.42 7.96 -2.04
C HIS A 119 14.08 8.01 -3.53
N SER A 120 14.84 7.29 -4.35
CA SER A 120 14.73 7.40 -5.82
C SER A 120 14.78 6.05 -6.53
N GLN A 121 14.76 4.96 -5.81
CA GLN A 121 14.88 3.62 -6.37
C GLN A 121 13.57 3.13 -6.98
N SER A 122 13.67 2.09 -7.82
CA SER A 122 12.55 1.37 -8.42
C SER A 122 12.70 -0.12 -8.11
N LEU A 123 12.25 -0.52 -6.93
CA LEU A 123 12.51 -1.85 -6.36
C LEU A 123 11.40 -2.87 -6.67
N HIS A 124 10.52 -2.61 -7.63
CA HIS A 124 9.39 -3.47 -7.96
C HIS A 124 9.78 -4.90 -8.37
N ALA A 125 11.01 -5.12 -8.84
CA ALA A 125 11.51 -6.45 -9.17
C ALA A 125 11.65 -7.37 -7.94
N TRP A 126 11.93 -6.82 -6.75
CA TRP A 126 12.12 -7.61 -5.54
C TRP A 126 10.86 -8.38 -5.13
N PRO A 127 9.73 -7.72 -4.86
CA PRO A 127 8.51 -8.44 -4.51
C PRO A 127 7.99 -9.30 -5.67
N SER A 128 8.30 -8.95 -6.93
CA SER A 128 7.92 -9.77 -8.10
C SER A 128 8.61 -11.13 -8.12
N HIS A 129 9.75 -11.27 -7.44
CA HIS A 129 10.47 -12.54 -7.31
C HIS A 129 9.86 -13.47 -6.26
N ILE A 130 8.98 -12.97 -5.38
CA ILE A 130 8.44 -13.71 -4.24
C ILE A 130 7.11 -14.37 -4.62
N PRO A 131 7.03 -15.72 -4.71
CA PRO A 131 5.77 -16.40 -4.93
C PRO A 131 4.76 -16.11 -3.81
N GLY A 132 3.53 -15.76 -4.20
CA GLY A 132 2.46 -15.39 -3.29
C GLY A 132 2.21 -13.89 -3.19
N LEU A 133 3.07 -13.04 -3.76
CA LEU A 133 2.82 -11.60 -3.94
C LEU A 133 2.36 -11.32 -5.38
N LYS A 134 1.40 -10.41 -5.50
CA LYS A 134 1.05 -9.75 -6.77
C LYS A 134 1.71 -8.38 -6.78
N VAL A 135 2.34 -8.01 -7.90
CA VAL A 135 3.00 -6.71 -8.05
C VAL A 135 2.40 -5.95 -9.22
N VAL A 136 2.03 -4.70 -8.98
CA VAL A 136 1.35 -3.84 -9.93
C VAL A 136 2.10 -2.53 -10.09
N VAL A 137 2.38 -2.16 -11.33
CA VAL A 137 3.06 -0.90 -11.68
C VAL A 137 2.23 -0.18 -12.74
N PRO A 138 1.23 0.63 -12.37
CA PRO A 138 0.39 1.33 -13.33
C PRO A 138 1.16 2.42 -14.06
N SER A 139 0.90 2.59 -15.36
CA SER A 139 1.56 3.56 -16.23
C SER A 139 0.72 4.81 -16.49
N THR A 140 -0.59 4.73 -16.34
CA THR A 140 -1.53 5.84 -16.53
C THR A 140 -2.37 6.10 -15.28
N PRO A 141 -2.93 7.31 -15.10
CA PRO A 141 -3.88 7.57 -14.00
C PRO A 141 -5.12 6.68 -14.06
N TYR A 142 -5.61 6.36 -15.25
CA TYR A 142 -6.73 5.45 -15.44
C TYR A 142 -6.40 4.06 -14.90
N ASP A 143 -5.26 3.50 -15.30
CA ASP A 143 -4.79 2.20 -14.80
C ASP A 143 -4.52 2.24 -13.30
N ALA A 144 -3.92 3.33 -12.79
CA ALA A 144 -3.68 3.49 -11.37
C ALA A 144 -4.97 3.40 -10.56
N LYS A 145 -6.04 4.08 -11.01
CA LYS A 145 -7.35 4.02 -10.35
C LYS A 145 -7.97 2.63 -10.45
N GLY A 146 -8.01 2.03 -11.64
CA GLY A 146 -8.64 0.74 -11.88
C GLY A 146 -7.92 -0.41 -11.17
N LEU A 147 -6.60 -0.49 -11.32
CA LEU A 147 -5.78 -1.53 -10.72
C LEU A 147 -5.73 -1.42 -9.19
N PHE A 148 -5.74 -0.20 -8.64
CA PHE A 148 -5.81 -0.01 -7.19
C PHE A 148 -7.12 -0.58 -6.62
N LYS A 149 -8.26 -0.29 -7.26
CA LYS A 149 -9.56 -0.85 -6.86
C LYS A 149 -9.58 -2.37 -6.96
N ALA A 150 -9.00 -2.92 -8.01
CA ALA A 150 -8.87 -4.38 -8.17
C ALA A 150 -8.00 -4.99 -7.06
N ALA A 151 -6.88 -4.35 -6.72
CA ALA A 151 -5.99 -4.80 -5.64
C ALA A 151 -6.67 -4.79 -4.27
N VAL A 152 -7.43 -3.75 -3.95
CA VAL A 152 -8.19 -3.68 -2.67
C VAL A 152 -9.23 -4.79 -2.55
N ARG A 153 -9.76 -5.26 -3.69
CA ARG A 153 -10.77 -6.34 -3.74
C ARG A 153 -10.17 -7.73 -3.79
N ASP A 154 -8.87 -7.85 -4.03
CA ASP A 154 -8.16 -9.14 -4.08
C ASP A 154 -8.01 -9.73 -2.68
N ASP A 155 -8.14 -11.03 -2.54
CA ASP A 155 -7.98 -11.73 -1.26
C ASP A 155 -6.52 -12.13 -0.98
N ASN A 156 -5.61 -11.80 -1.89
CA ASN A 156 -4.17 -12.02 -1.76
C ASN A 156 -3.43 -10.70 -1.56
N PRO A 157 -2.19 -10.71 -1.03
CA PRO A 157 -1.40 -9.51 -0.88
C PRO A 157 -0.95 -8.95 -2.23
N VAL A 158 -1.16 -7.65 -2.41
CA VAL A 158 -0.80 -6.90 -3.63
C VAL A 158 0.12 -5.75 -3.27
N VAL A 159 1.26 -5.64 -3.95
CA VAL A 159 2.17 -4.49 -3.85
C VAL A 159 1.98 -3.59 -5.07
N ILE A 160 1.60 -2.34 -4.84
CA ILE A 160 1.40 -1.35 -5.90
C ILE A 160 2.48 -0.29 -5.82
N PHE A 161 3.20 -0.10 -6.92
CA PHE A 161 4.19 0.96 -7.06
C PHE A 161 3.66 2.08 -7.95
N GLU A 162 3.55 3.27 -7.39
CA GLU A 162 3.16 4.48 -8.10
C GLU A 162 4.39 5.31 -8.45
N HIS A 163 4.58 5.63 -9.73
CA HIS A 163 5.71 6.45 -10.14
C HIS A 163 5.52 7.92 -9.71
N LYS A 164 6.39 8.44 -8.85
CA LYS A 164 6.25 9.78 -8.25
C LYS A 164 6.07 10.92 -9.24
N ILE A 165 6.66 10.81 -10.44
CA ILE A 165 6.57 11.86 -11.45
C ILE A 165 5.16 11.99 -12.02
N SER A 166 4.40 10.88 -12.06
CA SER A 166 3.05 10.87 -12.63
C SER A 166 2.06 11.69 -11.79
N TYR A 167 2.29 11.83 -10.48
CA TYR A 167 1.43 12.65 -9.60
C TYR A 167 1.26 14.11 -10.03
N ARG A 168 2.17 14.65 -10.86
CA ARG A 168 2.18 16.05 -11.26
C ARG A 168 2.16 16.27 -12.75
N LYS A 169 2.63 15.30 -13.52
CA LYS A 169 2.85 15.48 -14.96
C LYS A 169 1.83 14.78 -15.85
N VAL A 170 1.14 13.79 -15.30
CA VAL A 170 0.17 13.00 -16.07
C VAL A 170 -1.23 13.34 -15.58
N LYS A 171 -2.07 13.80 -16.48
CA LYS A 171 -3.51 14.03 -16.22
C LYS A 171 -4.28 12.84 -16.79
N GLY A 172 -5.28 12.38 -16.06
CA GLY A 172 -6.22 11.35 -16.48
C GLY A 172 -7.64 11.88 -16.40
#